data_d1c34455bc766eb5d5de72bfa08efba2
#
_entry.id   d1c34455bc766eb5d5de72bfa08efba2
#
_cell.length_a   1.000
_cell.length_b   1.000
_cell.length_c   1.000
_cell.angle_alpha   90.00
_cell.angle_beta   90.00
_cell.angle_gamma   90.00
#
_symmetry.space_group_name_H-M   'P 1'
#
loop_
_entity.id
_entity.type
_entity.pdbx_description
1 polymer ?
#
loop_
_entity_poly.entity_id
_entity_poly.type
_entity_poly.pdbx_seq_one_letter_code
_entity_poly.pdbx_strand_id
1 'polypeptide(L)'
;MKKIISLFVAMLLLLSSCGSVPLTGRKQVLLVSDQEVLSSSLTQYSDYMKSAKKSSSKDGAAMVTRAGKKIAAATEQYLRNNGLESEIKNFAWEFNLVNDPQVNAFCMPGGKIVVYEGLMQLVSSDDELAVVVGHEVAHAVAKHSNERMSQQLMAQYGAQILGQALSN
;
A
#
# COMPACT_ATOMS: atom_id res chain seq x y z
N MET A 1 -23.07 -22.96 27.69
CA MET A 1 -23.65 -21.70 27.16
C MET A 1 -22.60 -20.60 26.96
N LYS A 2 -21.78 -20.21 27.95
CA LYS A 2 -20.79 -19.12 27.82
C LYS A 2 -19.77 -19.34 26.66
N LYS A 3 -19.25 -20.58 26.48
CA LYS A 3 -18.32 -20.92 25.39
C LYS A 3 -18.97 -20.80 23.99
N ILE A 4 -20.24 -21.17 23.83
CA ILE A 4 -20.97 -21.06 22.56
C ILE A 4 -21.25 -19.59 22.23
N ILE A 5 -21.63 -18.78 23.21
CA ILE A 5 -21.85 -17.35 23.07
C ILE A 5 -20.53 -16.65 22.68
N SER A 6 -19.41 -17.01 23.31
CA SER A 6 -18.09 -16.47 22.97
C SER A 6 -17.68 -16.83 21.55
N LEU A 7 -17.94 -18.05 21.09
CA LEU A 7 -17.66 -18.50 19.72
C LEU A 7 -18.53 -17.74 18.69
N PHE A 8 -19.81 -17.51 19.02
CA PHE A 8 -20.75 -16.79 18.17
C PHE A 8 -20.38 -15.30 18.03
N VAL A 9 -19.96 -14.67 19.14
CA VAL A 9 -19.47 -13.28 19.14
C VAL A 9 -18.17 -13.16 18.33
N ALA A 10 -17.22 -14.09 18.49
CA ALA A 10 -15.99 -14.12 17.69
C ALA A 10 -16.28 -14.28 16.19
N MET A 11 -17.24 -15.14 15.83
CA MET A 11 -17.67 -15.36 14.45
C MET A 11 -18.36 -14.12 13.85
N LEU A 12 -19.17 -13.39 14.63
CA LEU A 12 -19.80 -12.13 14.22
C LEU A 12 -18.76 -11.02 13.99
N LEU A 13 -17.71 -10.93 14.81
CA LEU A 13 -16.62 -9.97 14.66
C LEU A 13 -15.80 -10.23 13.37
N LEU A 14 -15.61 -11.49 12.99
CA LEU A 14 -14.93 -11.85 11.75
C LEU A 14 -15.74 -11.45 10.50
N LEU A 15 -17.07 -11.50 10.56
CA LEU A 15 -17.95 -11.12 9.45
C LEU A 15 -17.97 -9.59 9.19
N SER A 16 -17.73 -8.78 10.22
CA SER A 16 -17.68 -7.30 10.09
C SER A 16 -16.34 -6.76 9.58
N SER A 17 -15.31 -7.59 9.50
CA SER A 17 -13.95 -7.20 9.06
C SER A 17 -13.71 -7.31 7.54
N CYS A 18 -14.74 -7.68 6.76
CA CYS A 18 -14.64 -7.82 5.32
C CYS A 18 -14.80 -6.47 4.61
N GLY A 19 -13.70 -5.90 4.11
CA GLY A 19 -13.71 -4.78 3.19
C GLY A 19 -13.82 -5.22 1.72
N SER A 20 -14.11 -4.28 0.82
CA SER A 20 -14.03 -4.50 -0.63
C SER A 20 -12.88 -3.69 -1.20
N VAL A 21 -12.10 -4.30 -2.10
CA VAL A 21 -11.03 -3.61 -2.84
C VAL A 21 -11.64 -2.52 -3.71
N PRO A 22 -11.24 -1.27 -3.59
CA PRO A 22 -11.85 -0.15 -4.33
C PRO A 22 -11.86 -0.33 -5.85
N LEU A 23 -10.83 -0.97 -6.42
CA LEU A 23 -10.67 -1.11 -7.86
C LEU A 23 -11.44 -2.31 -8.44
N THR A 24 -11.56 -3.42 -7.69
CA THR A 24 -12.03 -4.71 -8.22
C THR A 24 -13.29 -5.22 -7.53
N GLY A 25 -13.70 -4.61 -6.44
CA GLY A 25 -14.80 -5.11 -5.59
C GLY A 25 -14.46 -6.42 -4.86
N ARG A 26 -13.26 -6.98 -5.03
CA ARG A 26 -12.83 -8.22 -4.37
C ARG A 26 -12.91 -8.06 -2.85
N LYS A 27 -13.46 -9.07 -2.19
CA LYS A 27 -13.50 -9.09 -0.73
C LYS A 27 -12.12 -9.35 -0.14
N GLN A 28 -11.78 -8.60 0.89
CA GLN A 28 -10.53 -8.76 1.65
C GLN A 28 -10.80 -8.60 3.15
N VAL A 29 -9.96 -9.23 3.95
CA VAL A 29 -10.03 -9.10 5.41
C VAL A 29 -9.10 -7.97 5.83
N LEU A 30 -9.66 -6.95 6.49
CA LEU A 30 -8.93 -5.78 6.98
C LEU A 30 -9.09 -5.72 8.49
N LEU A 31 -8.10 -6.23 9.23
CA LEU A 31 -8.07 -6.22 10.70
C LEU A 31 -7.40 -4.96 11.27
N VAL A 32 -6.61 -4.29 10.45
CA VAL A 32 -5.90 -3.05 10.81
C VAL A 32 -6.64 -1.88 10.18
N SER A 33 -6.83 -0.81 10.92
CA SER A 33 -7.49 0.38 10.37
C SER A 33 -6.62 1.08 9.33
N ASP A 34 -7.26 1.74 8.35
CA ASP A 34 -6.53 2.51 7.32
C ASP A 34 -5.65 3.60 7.95
N GLN A 35 -6.09 4.19 9.07
CA GLN A 35 -5.33 5.23 9.76
C GLN A 35 -4.05 4.68 10.41
N GLU A 36 -4.09 3.49 10.99
CA GLU A 36 -2.90 2.82 11.55
C GLU A 36 -1.91 2.44 10.46
N VAL A 37 -2.41 1.88 9.34
CA VAL A 37 -1.56 1.55 8.19
C VAL A 37 -0.92 2.80 7.61
N LEU A 38 -1.68 3.89 7.44
CA LEU A 38 -1.16 5.17 6.94
C LEU A 38 -0.09 5.74 7.86
N SER A 39 -0.34 5.81 9.17
CA SER A 39 0.61 6.32 10.16
C SER A 39 1.91 5.51 10.17
N SER A 40 1.79 4.18 10.20
CA SER A 40 2.94 3.26 10.13
C SER A 40 3.74 3.44 8.84
N SER A 41 3.03 3.55 7.71
CA SER A 41 3.63 3.77 6.40
C SER A 41 4.42 5.08 6.32
N LEU A 42 3.85 6.17 6.83
CA LEU A 42 4.52 7.48 6.82
C LEU A 42 5.79 7.47 7.68
N THR A 43 5.77 6.78 8.83
CA THR A 43 6.95 6.59 9.67
C THR A 43 8.03 5.79 8.93
N GLN A 44 7.66 4.64 8.37
CA GLN A 44 8.57 3.79 7.60
C GLN A 44 9.16 4.53 6.38
N TYR A 45 8.32 5.29 5.67
CA TYR A 45 8.79 6.12 4.55
C TYR A 45 9.78 7.18 5.00
N SER A 46 9.50 7.89 6.09
CA SER A 46 10.42 8.89 6.66
C SER A 46 11.77 8.27 7.02
N ASP A 47 11.77 7.12 7.68
CA ASP A 47 12.99 6.43 8.08
C ASP A 47 13.76 5.87 6.85
N TYR A 48 13.05 5.33 5.86
CA TYR A 48 13.64 4.94 4.59
C TYR A 48 14.34 6.13 3.91
N MET A 49 13.67 7.27 3.78
CA MET A 49 14.22 8.45 3.10
C MET A 49 15.39 9.11 3.82
N LYS A 50 15.54 8.90 5.14
CA LYS A 50 16.76 9.34 5.89
C LYS A 50 17.99 8.54 5.47
N SER A 51 17.83 7.26 5.14
CA SER A 51 18.92 6.36 4.76
C SER A 51 19.12 6.27 3.24
N ALA A 52 18.08 6.50 2.45
CA ALA A 52 18.13 6.42 1.01
C ALA A 52 18.97 7.56 0.41
N LYS A 53 19.86 7.20 -0.51
CA LYS A 53 20.65 8.18 -1.25
C LYS A 53 19.83 8.72 -2.43
N LYS A 54 19.46 9.98 -2.39
CA LYS A 54 18.76 10.61 -3.53
C LYS A 54 19.63 10.58 -4.78
N SER A 55 19.00 10.34 -5.93
CA SER A 55 19.66 10.40 -7.23
C SER A 55 20.19 11.81 -7.51
N SER A 56 21.34 11.89 -8.16
CA SER A 56 21.89 13.12 -8.74
C SER A 56 21.37 13.42 -10.14
N SER A 57 20.65 12.48 -10.78
CA SER A 57 20.07 12.62 -12.10
C SER A 57 18.86 13.56 -12.06
N LYS A 58 19.08 14.82 -12.51
CA LYS A 58 18.00 15.82 -12.59
C LYS A 58 16.93 15.42 -13.60
N ASP A 59 17.35 14.88 -14.74
CA ASP A 59 16.42 14.47 -15.81
C ASP A 59 15.60 13.24 -15.38
N GLY A 60 16.25 12.26 -14.75
CA GLY A 60 15.54 11.11 -14.19
C GLY A 60 14.53 11.51 -13.10
N ALA A 61 14.92 12.38 -12.18
CA ALA A 61 14.02 12.87 -11.14
C ALA A 61 12.84 13.69 -11.72
N ALA A 62 13.11 14.49 -12.78
CA ALA A 62 12.05 15.20 -13.48
C ALA A 62 11.09 14.25 -14.20
N MET A 63 11.58 13.17 -14.81
CA MET A 63 10.78 12.13 -15.45
C MET A 63 9.88 11.42 -14.43
N VAL A 64 10.43 11.00 -13.28
CA VAL A 64 9.66 10.38 -12.18
C VAL A 64 8.58 11.33 -11.69
N THR A 65 8.88 12.61 -11.56
CA THR A 65 7.90 13.62 -11.11
C THR A 65 6.79 13.82 -12.16
N ARG A 66 7.11 13.88 -13.45
CA ARG A 66 6.09 14.06 -14.52
C ARG A 66 5.16 12.85 -14.61
N ALA A 67 5.74 11.63 -14.71
CA ALA A 67 4.97 10.40 -14.77
C ALA A 67 4.11 10.23 -13.49
N GLY A 68 4.71 10.42 -12.32
CA GLY A 68 4.03 10.31 -11.04
C GLY A 68 2.87 11.29 -10.89
N LYS A 69 3.02 12.56 -11.27
CA LYS A 69 1.93 13.55 -11.24
C LYS A 69 0.76 13.19 -12.16
N LYS A 70 1.05 12.67 -13.36
CA LYS A 70 -0.01 12.21 -14.29
C LYS A 70 -0.80 11.04 -13.68
N ILE A 71 -0.11 10.05 -13.11
CA ILE A 71 -0.75 8.90 -12.46
C ILE A 71 -1.53 9.34 -11.21
N ALA A 72 -0.99 10.23 -10.38
CA ALA A 72 -1.69 10.77 -9.21
C ALA A 72 -3.01 11.46 -9.62
N ALA A 73 -2.97 12.34 -10.62
CA ALA A 73 -4.16 13.03 -11.13
C ALA A 73 -5.20 12.05 -11.70
N ALA A 74 -4.77 11.06 -12.48
CA ALA A 74 -5.65 10.02 -13.02
C ALA A 74 -6.28 9.16 -11.91
N THR A 75 -5.50 8.83 -10.88
CA THR A 75 -5.97 8.08 -9.69
C THR A 75 -7.04 8.86 -8.94
N GLU A 76 -6.81 10.13 -8.66
CA GLU A 76 -7.80 10.97 -7.97
C GLU A 76 -9.08 11.15 -8.80
N GLN A 77 -8.94 11.33 -10.10
CA GLN A 77 -10.11 11.41 -10.99
C GLN A 77 -10.90 10.10 -10.99
N TYR A 78 -10.20 8.95 -11.05
CA TYR A 78 -10.84 7.64 -10.93
C TYR A 78 -11.62 7.49 -9.62
N LEU A 79 -11.00 7.85 -8.49
CA LEU A 79 -11.63 7.77 -7.17
C LEU A 79 -12.88 8.65 -7.09
N ARG A 80 -12.82 9.90 -7.59
CA ARG A 80 -13.99 10.79 -7.67
C ARG A 80 -15.12 10.18 -8.50
N ASN A 81 -14.80 9.69 -9.69
CA ASN A 81 -15.78 9.13 -10.61
C ASN A 81 -16.46 7.86 -10.09
N ASN A 82 -15.86 7.18 -9.11
CA ASN A 82 -16.37 5.94 -8.51
C ASN A 82 -16.94 6.14 -7.08
N GLY A 83 -17.16 7.39 -6.65
CA GLY A 83 -17.74 7.67 -5.33
C GLY A 83 -16.79 7.40 -4.15
N LEU A 84 -15.48 7.36 -4.42
CA LEU A 84 -14.42 7.08 -3.44
C LEU A 84 -13.63 8.34 -3.09
N GLU A 85 -14.22 9.52 -3.20
CA GLU A 85 -13.55 10.81 -2.96
C GLU A 85 -12.97 10.91 -1.55
N SER A 86 -13.59 10.26 -0.57
CA SER A 86 -13.08 10.22 0.80
C SER A 86 -11.69 9.57 0.93
N GLU A 87 -11.29 8.71 -0.01
CA GLU A 87 -9.97 8.08 -0.03
C GLU A 87 -8.87 9.07 -0.44
N ILE A 88 -9.20 10.11 -1.22
CA ILE A 88 -8.24 11.08 -1.75
C ILE A 88 -7.51 11.82 -0.62
N LYS A 89 -8.19 12.11 0.48
CA LYS A 89 -7.60 12.77 1.66
C LYS A 89 -6.43 11.99 2.30
N ASN A 90 -6.34 10.70 2.02
CA ASN A 90 -5.27 9.84 2.53
C ASN A 90 -3.99 9.95 1.69
N PHE A 91 -4.04 10.60 0.52
CA PHE A 91 -2.89 10.76 -0.36
C PHE A 91 -2.24 12.14 -0.19
N ALA A 92 -0.94 12.13 0.14
CA ALA A 92 -0.05 13.28 0.10
C ALA A 92 1.13 12.90 -0.79
N TRP A 93 0.92 13.03 -2.11
CA TRP A 93 1.80 12.51 -3.16
C TRP A 93 3.22 13.05 -3.06
N GLU A 94 4.19 12.13 -3.06
CA GLU A 94 5.61 12.43 -3.19
C GLU A 94 6.27 11.50 -4.21
N PHE A 95 7.22 12.05 -4.98
CA PHE A 95 7.88 11.36 -6.09
C PHE A 95 9.37 11.45 -5.90
N ASN A 96 10.05 10.33 -5.69
CA ASN A 96 11.48 10.30 -5.44
C ASN A 96 12.19 9.33 -6.37
N LEU A 97 13.34 9.76 -6.89
CA LEU A 97 14.31 8.88 -7.53
C LEU A 97 15.48 8.70 -6.57
N VAL A 98 15.81 7.45 -6.27
CA VAL A 98 16.93 7.11 -5.38
C VAL A 98 18.05 6.42 -6.15
N ASN A 99 19.29 6.68 -5.73
CA ASN A 99 20.47 6.05 -6.28
C ASN A 99 20.62 4.64 -5.68
N ASP A 100 19.94 3.70 -6.32
CA ASP A 100 20.02 2.27 -6.02
C ASP A 100 20.05 1.52 -7.38
N PRO A 101 20.98 0.57 -7.58
CA PRO A 101 21.11 -0.16 -8.84
C PRO A 101 20.04 -1.24 -9.03
N GLN A 102 19.22 -1.53 -8.04
CA GLN A 102 18.15 -2.52 -8.17
C GLN A 102 17.07 -2.02 -9.16
N VAL A 103 16.52 -2.96 -9.90
CA VAL A 103 15.36 -2.71 -10.77
C VAL A 103 14.11 -2.77 -9.91
N ASN A 104 13.71 -1.63 -9.36
CA ASN A 104 12.59 -1.57 -8.42
C ASN A 104 11.89 -0.21 -8.43
N ALA A 105 10.60 -0.23 -8.06
CA ALA A 105 9.82 0.92 -7.67
C ALA A 105 8.77 0.48 -6.62
N PHE A 106 8.26 1.39 -5.83
CA PHE A 106 7.14 1.11 -4.93
C PHE A 106 6.32 2.37 -4.65
N CYS A 107 5.05 2.17 -4.28
CA CYS A 107 4.19 3.19 -3.73
C CYS A 107 3.70 2.75 -2.34
N MET A 108 4.11 3.48 -1.32
CA MET A 108 3.61 3.24 0.04
C MET A 108 2.24 3.91 0.24
N PRO A 109 1.40 3.40 1.17
CA PRO A 109 0.20 4.09 1.60
C PRO A 109 0.47 5.57 1.90
N GLY A 110 -0.44 6.43 1.46
CA GLY A 110 -0.22 7.87 1.51
C GLY A 110 0.36 8.48 0.23
N GLY A 111 0.59 7.67 -0.83
CA GLY A 111 1.06 8.15 -2.14
C GLY A 111 2.56 8.48 -2.17
N LYS A 112 3.36 7.79 -1.37
CA LYS A 112 4.81 7.96 -1.31
C LYS A 112 5.48 7.05 -2.33
N ILE A 113 5.83 7.62 -3.48
CA ILE A 113 6.39 6.90 -4.64
C ILE A 113 7.90 7.04 -4.63
N VAL A 114 8.58 5.89 -4.72
CA VAL A 114 10.02 5.79 -4.86
C VAL A 114 10.35 4.95 -6.08
N VAL A 115 11.22 5.46 -6.93
CA VAL A 115 11.76 4.78 -8.10
C VAL A 115 13.27 4.65 -7.91
N TYR A 116 13.84 3.51 -8.27
CA TYR A 116 15.26 3.24 -8.20
C TYR A 116 15.94 3.53 -9.54
N GLU A 117 17.19 4.03 -9.52
CA GLU A 117 17.95 4.31 -10.74
C GLU A 117 18.11 3.07 -11.62
N GLY A 118 18.19 1.86 -11.03
CA GLY A 118 18.25 0.63 -11.80
C GLY A 118 17.05 0.41 -12.71
N LEU A 119 15.84 0.82 -12.29
CA LEU A 119 14.64 0.76 -13.13
C LEU A 119 14.72 1.76 -14.29
N MET A 120 15.31 2.93 -14.08
CA MET A 120 15.43 3.97 -15.11
C MET A 120 16.29 3.55 -16.32
N GLN A 121 17.08 2.49 -16.17
CA GLN A 121 17.85 1.92 -17.28
C GLN A 121 16.98 1.08 -18.24
N LEU A 122 15.79 0.68 -17.81
CA LEU A 122 14.86 -0.17 -18.56
C LEU A 122 13.69 0.62 -19.17
N VAL A 123 13.53 1.89 -18.80
CA VAL A 123 12.45 2.75 -19.30
C VAL A 123 13.03 3.93 -20.08
N SER A 124 12.45 4.19 -21.24
CA SER A 124 12.93 5.21 -22.19
C SER A 124 12.00 6.42 -22.29
N SER A 125 10.81 6.34 -21.70
CA SER A 125 9.78 7.37 -21.80
C SER A 125 8.97 7.55 -20.52
N ASP A 126 8.36 8.73 -20.36
CA ASP A 126 7.40 9.00 -19.29
C ASP A 126 6.25 7.97 -19.28
N ASP A 127 5.83 7.49 -20.45
CA ASP A 127 4.69 6.56 -20.57
C ASP A 127 5.08 5.14 -20.12
N GLU A 128 6.27 4.66 -20.45
CA GLU A 128 6.79 3.39 -19.94
C GLU A 128 6.94 3.42 -18.42
N LEU A 129 7.49 4.52 -17.88
CA LEU A 129 7.58 4.70 -16.43
C LEU A 129 6.18 4.78 -15.78
N ALA A 130 5.22 5.43 -16.45
CA ALA A 130 3.86 5.54 -15.95
C ALA A 130 3.15 4.19 -15.80
N VAL A 131 3.46 3.20 -16.66
CA VAL A 131 2.94 1.83 -16.51
C VAL A 131 3.40 1.23 -15.19
N VAL A 132 4.69 1.33 -14.86
CA VAL A 132 5.25 0.79 -13.61
C VAL A 132 4.70 1.55 -12.40
N VAL A 133 4.75 2.89 -12.42
CA VAL A 133 4.24 3.73 -11.33
C VAL A 133 2.74 3.52 -11.13
N GLY A 134 1.96 3.36 -12.20
CA GLY A 134 0.53 3.08 -12.15
C GLY A 134 0.22 1.73 -11.48
N HIS A 135 1.04 0.70 -11.75
CA HIS A 135 0.95 -0.58 -11.09
C HIS A 135 1.17 -0.46 -9.56
N GLU A 136 2.21 0.26 -9.15
CA GLU A 136 2.52 0.47 -7.73
C GLU A 136 1.44 1.31 -7.02
N VAL A 137 0.91 2.34 -7.69
CA VAL A 137 -0.20 3.14 -7.16
C VAL A 137 -1.47 2.30 -7.02
N ALA A 138 -1.76 1.40 -7.98
CA ALA A 138 -2.89 0.50 -7.89
C ALA A 138 -2.81 -0.42 -6.64
N HIS A 139 -1.62 -0.89 -6.26
CA HIS A 139 -1.41 -1.63 -5.01
C HIS A 139 -1.78 -0.80 -3.77
N ALA A 140 -1.41 0.49 -3.74
CA ALA A 140 -1.74 1.39 -2.64
C ALA A 140 -3.25 1.66 -2.56
N VAL A 141 -3.91 1.93 -3.69
CA VAL A 141 -5.36 2.15 -3.79
C VAL A 141 -6.15 0.90 -3.40
N ALA A 142 -5.67 -0.28 -3.81
CA ALA A 142 -6.27 -1.57 -3.45
C ALA A 142 -6.03 -1.99 -2.00
N LYS A 143 -5.32 -1.19 -1.21
CA LYS A 143 -5.03 -1.44 0.22
C LYS A 143 -4.29 -2.77 0.47
N HIS A 144 -3.43 -3.20 -0.48
CA HIS A 144 -2.70 -4.46 -0.35
C HIS A 144 -1.77 -4.49 0.87
N SER A 145 -1.23 -3.35 1.32
CA SER A 145 -0.45 -3.27 2.56
C SER A 145 -1.30 -3.59 3.78
N ASN A 146 -2.53 -3.07 3.86
CA ASN A 146 -3.47 -3.36 4.94
C ASN A 146 -3.87 -4.85 4.94
N GLU A 147 -4.20 -5.39 3.77
CA GLU A 147 -4.52 -6.81 3.61
C GLU A 147 -3.36 -7.70 4.07
N ARG A 148 -2.12 -7.39 3.65
CA ARG A 148 -0.92 -8.14 4.05
C ARG A 148 -0.68 -8.09 5.56
N MET A 149 -0.80 -6.92 6.18
CA MET A 149 -0.68 -6.77 7.63
C MET A 149 -1.76 -7.58 8.36
N SER A 150 -2.99 -7.55 7.88
CA SER A 150 -4.10 -8.32 8.44
C SER A 150 -3.86 -9.84 8.34
N GLN A 151 -3.34 -10.32 7.21
CA GLN A 151 -2.97 -11.71 7.01
C GLN A 151 -1.84 -12.16 7.95
N GLN A 152 -0.83 -11.31 8.16
CA GLN A 152 0.27 -11.59 9.09
C GLN A 152 -0.24 -11.70 10.52
N LEU A 153 -1.12 -10.81 10.96
CA LEU A 153 -1.75 -10.88 12.28
C LEU A 153 -2.57 -12.17 12.44
N MET A 154 -3.38 -12.53 11.44
CA MET A 154 -4.14 -13.79 11.48
C MET A 154 -3.23 -15.02 11.60
N ALA A 155 -2.14 -15.05 10.85
CA ALA A 155 -1.17 -16.15 10.91
C ALA A 155 -0.50 -16.23 12.30
N GLN A 156 -0.10 -15.10 12.86
CA GLN A 156 0.55 -15.03 14.17
C GLN A 156 -0.39 -15.47 15.30
N TYR A 157 -1.60 -14.91 15.36
CA TYR A 157 -2.58 -15.28 16.39
C TYR A 157 -3.11 -16.70 16.23
N GLY A 158 -3.34 -17.15 14.98
CA GLY A 158 -3.72 -18.53 14.70
C GLY A 158 -2.69 -19.55 15.18
N ALA A 159 -1.40 -19.28 14.94
CA ALA A 159 -0.30 -20.12 15.42
C ALA A 159 -0.21 -20.17 16.95
N GLN A 160 -0.43 -19.03 17.63
CA GLN A 160 -0.44 -18.96 19.10
C GLN A 160 -1.58 -19.78 19.71
N ILE A 161 -2.80 -19.64 19.16
CA ILE A 161 -3.98 -20.36 19.63
C ILE A 161 -3.78 -21.87 19.45
N LEU A 162 -3.28 -22.30 18.29
CA LEU A 162 -2.98 -23.70 18.02
C LEU A 162 -1.89 -24.24 18.94
N GLY A 163 -0.81 -23.48 19.16
CA GLY A 163 0.26 -23.87 20.08
C GLY A 163 -0.24 -24.07 21.51
N GLN A 164 -1.10 -23.19 22.01
CA GLN A 164 -1.72 -23.35 23.34
C GLN A 164 -2.70 -24.52 23.41
N ALA A 165 -3.44 -24.79 22.35
CA ALA A 165 -4.38 -25.91 22.31
C ALA A 165 -3.69 -27.29 22.25
N LEU A 166 -2.47 -27.34 21.69
CA LEU A 166 -1.68 -28.57 21.58
C LEU A 166 -0.77 -28.81 22.81
N SER A 167 -0.54 -27.81 23.64
CA SER A 167 0.30 -27.89 24.85
C SER A 167 -0.49 -28.27 26.13
N ASN A 168 -1.81 -28.34 26.04
CA ASN A 168 -2.72 -28.82 27.10
C ASN A 168 -3.22 -30.23 26.79
#